data_e3279590e717be2ab8fe7f3ec1807d1b
#
_entry.id   e3279590e717be2ab8fe7f3ec1807d1b
#
_cell.length_a   1.000
_cell.length_b   1.000
_cell.length_c   1.000
_cell.angle_alpha   90.00
_cell.angle_beta   90.00
_cell.angle_gamma   90.00
#
_symmetry.space_group_name_H-M   'P 1'
#
loop_
_entity.id
_entity.type
_entity.pdbx_description
1 polymer ?
#
loop_
_entity_poly.entity_id
_entity_poly.type
_entity_poly.pdbx_seq_one_letter_code
_entity_poly.pdbx_strand_id
1 'polypeptide(L)'
;MTVRHSPTLFCFLSLLLTACSGTTSTSESAEKAKLSAEVDKMFADYATGSDKSPQANNSRYLQQIRTAVFAKIDPSQSFQGQECSVRLTLQRDGKVQNPTIAHGDPAFCAEIISALKEAQIPPAPDEKTYQTFNNAVMDFRP
;
A
#
# COMPACT_ATOMS: atom_id res chain seq x y z
N MET A 1 41.48 61.18 4.36
CA MET A 1 41.69 60.89 5.82
C MET A 1 41.59 59.41 6.02
N THR A 2 42.72 58.83 6.06
CA THR A 2 43.27 57.72 6.81
C THR A 2 42.36 57.04 7.80
N VAL A 3 42.06 55.78 7.58
CA VAL A 3 41.73 54.83 8.65
C VAL A 3 42.31 53.47 8.29
N ARG A 4 43.12 53.15 9.06
CA ARG A 4 44.04 52.18 9.58
C ARG A 4 43.44 50.81 9.61
N HIS A 5 44.14 49.93 8.91
CA HIS A 5 44.05 48.48 8.99
C HIS A 5 44.39 48.01 10.41
N SER A 6 43.60 47.12 10.93
CA SER A 6 44.05 46.26 12.00
C SER A 6 43.81 44.82 11.58
N PRO A 7 44.88 44.09 11.30
CA PRO A 7 44.80 42.65 11.14
C PRO A 7 45.05 42.04 12.52
N THR A 8 44.25 41.16 12.93
CA THR A 8 44.58 40.06 13.86
C THR A 8 43.32 39.57 14.50
N LEU A 9 42.79 38.52 14.02
CA LEU A 9 42.58 37.29 14.79
C LEU A 9 42.06 36.20 13.90
N PHE A 10 42.94 35.74 13.04
CA PHE A 10 42.83 34.41 12.48
C PHE A 10 43.36 33.49 13.58
N CYS A 11 42.49 32.88 14.32
CA CYS A 11 42.89 31.77 15.15
C CYS A 11 41.71 30.83 15.36
N PHE A 12 41.86 29.63 14.81
CA PHE A 12 41.40 28.37 15.34
C PHE A 12 39.90 28.16 15.52
N LEU A 13 39.21 27.87 14.46
CA LEU A 13 38.14 26.88 14.53
C LEU A 13 38.31 25.83 13.41
N SER A 14 39.55 25.38 13.30
CA SER A 14 39.82 24.08 12.67
C SER A 14 39.76 23.05 13.78
N LEU A 15 39.24 21.87 13.43
CA LEU A 15 39.19 20.68 14.24
C LEU A 15 37.91 20.56 15.12
N LEU A 16 36.93 19.97 14.50
CA LEU A 16 36.23 18.80 15.02
C LEU A 16 35.34 18.22 13.93
N LEU A 17 35.91 17.97 12.74
CA LEU A 17 35.49 16.86 11.93
C LEU A 17 36.16 15.62 12.50
N THR A 18 35.75 15.23 13.67
CA THR A 18 35.97 13.86 14.10
C THR A 18 35.08 13.02 13.23
N ALA A 19 35.70 12.47 12.20
CA ALA A 19 35.16 11.36 11.46
C ALA A 19 34.59 10.36 12.48
N CYS A 20 33.31 10.14 12.45
CA CYS A 20 32.73 8.87 12.82
C CYS A 20 33.24 7.84 11.80
N SER A 21 34.47 7.46 11.93
CA SER A 21 34.92 6.14 11.53
C SER A 21 34.31 5.19 12.54
N GLY A 22 32.99 5.02 12.43
CA GLY A 22 32.33 3.91 13.07
C GLY A 22 32.99 2.67 12.53
N THR A 23 33.75 2.03 13.37
CA THR A 23 34.19 0.66 13.19
C THR A 23 32.94 -0.15 13.00
N THR A 24 32.56 -0.39 11.75
CA THR A 24 31.44 -1.25 11.38
C THR A 24 31.81 -2.63 11.90
N SER A 25 31.25 -2.98 13.04
CA SER A 25 31.43 -4.32 13.57
C SER A 25 30.87 -5.28 12.53
N THR A 26 31.60 -6.32 12.26
CA THR A 26 31.27 -7.40 11.31
C THR A 26 29.89 -8.02 11.58
N SER A 27 29.36 -7.85 12.79
CA SER A 27 28.02 -8.30 13.20
C SER A 27 26.89 -7.47 12.59
N GLU A 28 27.03 -6.17 12.46
CA GLU A 28 26.01 -5.27 11.91
C GLU A 28 25.84 -5.47 10.39
N SER A 29 26.92 -5.73 9.69
CA SER A 29 26.90 -6.08 8.25
C SER A 29 26.23 -7.42 8.01
N ALA A 30 26.46 -8.41 8.88
CA ALA A 30 25.83 -9.72 8.77
C ALA A 30 24.33 -9.68 9.11
N GLU A 31 23.95 -8.86 10.07
CA GLU A 31 22.55 -8.68 10.46
C GLU A 31 21.76 -7.95 9.38
N LYS A 32 22.33 -6.91 8.77
CA LYS A 32 21.76 -6.21 7.64
C LYS A 32 21.59 -7.10 6.40
N ALA A 33 22.57 -7.96 6.13
CA ALA A 33 22.49 -8.93 5.04
C ALA A 33 21.43 -10.00 5.27
N LYS A 34 21.24 -10.47 6.50
CA LYS A 34 20.16 -11.39 6.88
C LYS A 34 18.79 -10.74 6.72
N LEU A 35 18.61 -9.51 7.19
CA LEU A 35 17.36 -8.76 7.07
C LEU A 35 16.99 -8.54 5.60
N SER A 36 17.96 -8.18 4.76
CA SER A 36 17.76 -8.01 3.32
C SER A 36 17.32 -9.32 2.66
N ALA A 37 17.97 -10.43 2.96
CA ALA A 37 17.62 -11.73 2.40
C ALA A 37 16.24 -12.21 2.86
N GLU A 38 15.84 -11.89 4.09
CA GLU A 38 14.51 -12.21 4.61
C GLU A 38 13.42 -11.39 3.93
N VAL A 39 13.68 -10.11 3.71
CA VAL A 39 12.77 -9.22 2.96
C VAL A 39 12.62 -9.70 1.51
N ASP A 40 13.71 -10.03 0.82
CA ASP A 40 13.67 -10.56 -0.54
C ASP A 40 12.87 -11.86 -0.65
N LYS A 41 13.00 -12.74 0.35
CA LYS A 41 12.20 -13.96 0.44
C LYS A 41 10.73 -13.66 0.63
N MET A 42 10.37 -12.73 1.50
CA MET A 42 8.97 -12.31 1.70
C MET A 42 8.36 -11.78 0.41
N PHE A 43 9.09 -10.97 -0.35
CA PHE A 43 8.62 -10.49 -1.66
C PHE A 43 8.47 -11.62 -2.68
N ALA A 44 9.40 -12.57 -2.72
CA ALA A 44 9.31 -13.73 -3.60
C ALA A 44 8.10 -14.62 -3.23
N ASP A 45 7.89 -14.88 -1.95
CA ASP A 45 6.76 -15.67 -1.45
C ASP A 45 5.42 -14.98 -1.73
N TYR A 46 5.37 -13.65 -1.61
CA TYR A 46 4.20 -12.86 -1.99
C TYR A 46 3.93 -12.94 -3.49
N ALA A 47 4.95 -12.75 -4.32
CA ALA A 47 4.84 -12.76 -5.78
C ALA A 47 4.42 -14.14 -6.33
N THR A 48 4.86 -15.22 -5.69
CA THR A 48 4.49 -16.60 -6.06
C THR A 48 3.17 -17.07 -5.44
N GLY A 49 2.57 -16.26 -4.55
CA GLY A 49 1.35 -16.62 -3.82
C GLY A 49 1.58 -17.66 -2.71
N SER A 50 2.84 -17.97 -2.38
CA SER A 50 3.19 -18.92 -1.32
C SER A 50 3.10 -18.31 0.08
N ASP A 51 3.21 -16.98 0.20
CA ASP A 51 2.97 -16.29 1.46
C ASP A 51 1.48 -16.36 1.83
N LYS A 52 1.19 -17.05 2.93
CA LYS A 52 -0.16 -17.19 3.51
C LYS A 52 -0.36 -16.35 4.76
N SER A 53 0.48 -15.34 4.97
CA SER A 53 0.25 -14.38 6.05
C SER A 53 -1.13 -13.71 5.91
N PRO A 54 -1.77 -13.28 6.99
CA PRO A 54 -3.05 -12.58 6.93
C PRO A 54 -3.00 -11.34 6.02
N GLN A 55 -1.89 -10.60 6.03
CA GLN A 55 -1.68 -9.43 5.19
C GLN A 55 -1.64 -9.80 3.71
N ALA A 56 -0.90 -10.84 3.35
CA ALA A 56 -0.82 -11.33 1.98
C ALA A 56 -2.17 -11.86 1.48
N ASN A 57 -2.90 -12.60 2.31
CA ASN A 57 -4.24 -13.09 1.99
C ASN A 57 -5.21 -11.92 1.76
N ASN A 58 -5.20 -10.93 2.65
CA ASN A 58 -6.05 -9.74 2.51
C ASN A 58 -5.74 -8.97 1.22
N SER A 59 -4.46 -8.76 0.92
CA SER A 59 -4.03 -8.05 -0.30
C SER A 59 -4.45 -8.78 -1.58
N ARG A 60 -4.25 -10.09 -1.64
CA ARG A 60 -4.67 -10.92 -2.78
C ARG A 60 -6.19 -10.94 -2.92
N TYR A 61 -6.92 -11.07 -1.83
CA TYR A 61 -8.37 -11.08 -1.85
C TYR A 61 -8.95 -9.73 -2.30
N LEU A 62 -8.40 -8.61 -1.81
CA LEU A 62 -8.75 -7.28 -2.30
C LEU A 62 -8.52 -7.13 -3.80
N GLN A 63 -7.40 -7.67 -4.31
CA GLN A 63 -7.09 -7.67 -5.74
C GLN A 63 -8.13 -8.48 -6.52
N GLN A 64 -8.54 -9.65 -6.03
CA GLN A 64 -9.58 -10.47 -6.64
C GLN A 64 -10.94 -9.74 -6.68
N ILE A 65 -11.32 -9.09 -5.60
CA ILE A 65 -12.54 -8.27 -5.56
C ILE A 65 -12.48 -7.16 -6.61
N ARG A 66 -11.39 -6.40 -6.64
CA ARG A 66 -11.20 -5.33 -7.63
C ARG A 66 -11.28 -5.86 -9.06
N THR A 67 -10.57 -6.92 -9.36
CA THR A 67 -10.59 -7.56 -10.69
C THR A 67 -12.00 -7.99 -11.09
N ALA A 68 -12.75 -8.62 -10.17
CA ALA A 68 -14.12 -9.06 -10.44
C ALA A 68 -15.08 -7.88 -10.69
N VAL A 69 -14.91 -6.77 -9.97
CA VAL A 69 -15.73 -5.56 -10.13
C VAL A 69 -15.38 -4.84 -11.43
N PHE A 70 -14.10 -4.58 -11.69
CA PHE A 70 -13.68 -3.89 -12.93
C PHE A 70 -13.97 -4.68 -14.20
N ALA A 71 -14.04 -6.02 -14.13
CA ALA A 71 -14.47 -6.85 -15.26
C ALA A 71 -15.95 -6.61 -15.68
N LYS A 72 -16.74 -5.93 -14.87
CA LYS A 72 -18.14 -5.58 -15.15
C LYS A 72 -18.32 -4.13 -15.60
N ILE A 73 -17.27 -3.32 -15.56
CA ILE A 73 -17.32 -1.95 -16.05
C ILE A 73 -17.02 -1.92 -17.53
N ASP A 74 -17.79 -1.14 -18.27
CA ASP A 74 -17.61 -0.99 -19.72
C ASP A 74 -16.24 -0.36 -20.02
N PRO A 75 -15.36 -1.04 -20.77
CA PRO A 75 -14.03 -0.52 -21.08
C PRO A 75 -14.04 0.71 -22.00
N SER A 76 -15.18 1.01 -22.63
CA SER A 76 -15.34 2.23 -23.44
C SER A 76 -15.47 3.50 -22.60
N GLN A 77 -15.80 3.37 -21.32
CA GLN A 77 -15.91 4.49 -20.41
C GLN A 77 -14.55 4.79 -19.77
N SER A 78 -14.18 6.07 -19.79
CA SER A 78 -12.94 6.50 -19.16
C SER A 78 -13.22 7.17 -17.82
N PHE A 79 -12.80 6.53 -16.75
CA PHE A 79 -12.90 7.04 -15.38
C PHE A 79 -11.54 7.42 -14.78
N GLN A 80 -10.56 7.71 -15.62
CA GLN A 80 -9.21 8.04 -15.16
C GLN A 80 -9.21 9.22 -14.19
N GLY A 81 -8.54 9.04 -13.07
CA GLY A 81 -8.44 10.06 -12.01
C GLY A 81 -9.68 10.18 -11.13
N GLN A 82 -10.73 9.39 -11.40
CA GLN A 82 -11.91 9.34 -10.53
C GLN A 82 -11.72 8.29 -9.43
N GLU A 83 -12.42 8.49 -8.33
CA GLU A 83 -12.40 7.56 -7.21
C GLU A 83 -13.80 7.34 -6.65
N CYS A 84 -14.02 6.16 -6.09
CA CYS A 84 -15.25 5.83 -5.41
C CYS A 84 -14.97 4.95 -4.18
N SER A 85 -15.46 5.39 -3.03
CA SER A 85 -15.45 4.62 -1.80
C SER A 85 -16.85 4.10 -1.52
N VAL A 86 -16.95 2.79 -1.42
CA VAL A 86 -18.21 2.09 -1.21
C VAL A 86 -18.17 1.30 0.10
N ARG A 87 -19.15 1.51 0.94
CA ARG A 87 -19.41 0.64 2.08
C ARG A 87 -20.26 -0.54 1.63
N LEU A 88 -19.83 -1.74 1.98
CA LEU A 88 -20.53 -2.96 1.61
C LEU A 88 -20.38 -4.04 2.68
N THR A 89 -21.30 -4.97 2.67
CA THR A 89 -21.22 -6.21 3.43
C THR A 89 -20.93 -7.35 2.46
N LEU A 90 -19.83 -8.08 2.71
CA LEU A 90 -19.46 -9.23 1.92
C LEU A 90 -19.83 -10.51 2.67
N GLN A 91 -20.56 -11.39 2.01
CA GLN A 91 -20.91 -12.71 2.55
C GLN A 91 -19.75 -13.70 2.37
N ARG A 92 -19.80 -14.84 3.08
CA ARG A 92 -18.76 -15.88 2.97
C ARG A 92 -18.64 -16.48 1.57
N ASP A 93 -19.72 -16.49 0.82
CA ASP A 93 -19.78 -16.98 -0.56
C ASP A 93 -19.37 -15.92 -1.61
N GLY A 94 -18.91 -14.74 -1.16
CA GLY A 94 -18.50 -13.65 -2.03
C GLY A 94 -19.63 -12.72 -2.48
N LYS A 95 -20.87 -12.94 -2.07
CA LYS A 95 -21.98 -12.05 -2.44
C LYS A 95 -21.91 -10.73 -1.70
N VAL A 96 -22.11 -9.65 -2.45
CA VAL A 96 -22.17 -8.30 -1.90
C VAL A 96 -23.60 -7.96 -1.51
N GLN A 97 -23.74 -7.45 -0.28
CA GLN A 97 -25.01 -6.94 0.23
C GLN A 97 -24.89 -5.45 0.57
N ASN A 98 -25.99 -4.74 0.34
CA ASN A 98 -26.19 -3.35 0.71
C ASN A 98 -25.02 -2.41 0.35
N PRO A 99 -24.53 -2.42 -0.92
CA PRO A 99 -23.47 -1.50 -1.31
C PRO A 99 -24.01 -0.06 -1.28
N THR A 100 -23.33 0.82 -0.53
CA THR A 100 -23.70 2.24 -0.38
C THR A 100 -22.48 3.11 -0.64
N ILE A 101 -22.68 4.20 -1.37
CA ILE A 101 -21.61 5.17 -1.65
C ILE A 101 -21.28 5.91 -0.36
N ALA A 102 -20.01 5.88 0.04
CA ALA A 102 -19.49 6.66 1.15
C ALA A 102 -19.02 8.04 0.66
N HIS A 103 -18.23 8.07 -0.41
CA HIS A 103 -17.81 9.30 -1.11
C HIS A 103 -17.23 8.95 -2.49
N GLY A 104 -17.05 9.95 -3.34
CA GLY A 104 -16.42 9.81 -4.65
C GLY A 104 -17.18 10.48 -5.77
N ASP A 105 -16.71 10.24 -7.00
CA ASP A 105 -17.37 10.77 -8.19
C ASP A 105 -18.72 10.07 -8.43
N PRO A 106 -19.83 10.82 -8.57
CA PRO A 106 -21.16 10.23 -8.68
C PRO A 106 -21.34 9.29 -9.87
N ALA A 107 -20.77 9.60 -11.03
CA ALA A 107 -20.90 8.80 -12.24
C ALA A 107 -20.11 7.50 -12.09
N PHE A 108 -18.86 7.58 -11.65
CA PHE A 108 -18.04 6.42 -11.40
C PHE A 108 -18.61 5.54 -10.28
N CYS A 109 -19.10 6.15 -9.20
CA CYS A 109 -19.72 5.40 -8.10
C CYS A 109 -20.99 4.66 -8.54
N ALA A 110 -21.79 5.21 -9.43
CA ALA A 110 -22.96 4.51 -9.97
C ALA A 110 -22.56 3.24 -10.73
N GLU A 111 -21.49 3.32 -11.55
CA GLU A 111 -20.94 2.17 -12.26
C GLU A 111 -20.37 1.12 -11.30
N ILE A 112 -19.61 1.56 -10.26
CA ILE A 112 -19.09 0.65 -9.24
C ILE A 112 -20.22 -0.08 -8.50
N ILE A 113 -21.29 0.61 -8.12
CA ILE A 113 -22.45 -0.02 -7.45
C ILE A 113 -23.11 -1.05 -8.37
N SER A 114 -23.28 -0.74 -9.66
CA SER A 114 -23.82 -1.68 -10.65
C SER A 114 -22.92 -2.89 -10.81
N ALA A 115 -21.62 -2.65 -10.99
CA ALA A 115 -20.62 -3.68 -11.14
C ALA A 115 -20.55 -4.61 -9.90
N LEU A 116 -20.63 -4.07 -8.69
CA LEU A 116 -20.63 -4.84 -7.44
C LEU A 116 -21.80 -5.82 -7.33
N LYS A 117 -22.97 -5.46 -7.87
CA LYS A 117 -24.16 -6.34 -7.87
C LYS A 117 -24.02 -7.52 -8.82
N GLU A 118 -23.22 -7.37 -9.88
CA GLU A 118 -23.00 -8.36 -10.94
C GLU A 118 -21.68 -9.11 -10.81
N ALA A 119 -20.76 -8.59 -9.99
CA ALA A 119 -19.43 -9.18 -9.83
C ALA A 119 -19.51 -10.58 -9.20
N GLN A 120 -18.74 -11.49 -9.77
CA GLN A 120 -18.53 -12.81 -9.19
C GLN A 120 -17.27 -12.81 -8.32
N ILE A 121 -17.43 -12.37 -7.10
CA ILE A 121 -16.35 -12.33 -6.13
C ILE A 121 -16.18 -13.74 -5.53
N PRO A 122 -14.96 -14.29 -5.52
CA PRO A 122 -14.73 -15.59 -4.90
C PRO A 122 -14.93 -15.55 -3.39
N PRO A 123 -15.20 -16.68 -2.74
CA PRO A 123 -15.21 -16.78 -1.28
C PRO A 123 -13.90 -16.33 -0.67
N ALA A 124 -13.96 -15.75 0.53
CA ALA A 124 -12.76 -15.40 1.28
C ALA A 124 -11.92 -16.66 1.59
N PRO A 125 -10.59 -16.61 1.44
CA PRO A 125 -9.73 -17.78 1.57
C PRO A 125 -9.64 -18.33 3.00
N ASP A 126 -9.90 -17.51 3.99
CA ASP A 126 -9.88 -17.88 5.40
C ASP A 126 -10.77 -16.96 6.25
N GLU A 127 -10.99 -17.37 7.51
CA GLU A 127 -11.86 -16.64 8.44
C GLU A 127 -11.35 -15.23 8.75
N LYS A 128 -10.04 -15.04 8.88
CA LYS A 128 -9.46 -13.71 9.17
C LYS A 128 -9.68 -12.74 8.01
N THR A 129 -9.46 -13.22 6.79
CA THR A 129 -9.76 -12.46 5.58
C THR A 129 -11.25 -12.12 5.51
N TYR A 130 -12.13 -13.10 5.77
CA TYR A 130 -13.57 -12.84 5.81
C TYR A 130 -13.93 -11.74 6.83
N GLN A 131 -13.40 -11.81 8.05
CA GLN A 131 -13.67 -10.81 9.08
C GLN A 131 -13.17 -9.40 8.72
N THR A 132 -12.13 -9.31 7.91
CA THR A 132 -11.62 -8.03 7.40
C THR A 132 -12.59 -7.40 6.40
N PHE A 133 -13.23 -8.20 5.56
CA PHE A 133 -14.04 -7.72 4.43
C PHE A 133 -15.56 -7.87 4.62
N ASN A 134 -16.03 -8.56 5.66
CA ASN A 134 -17.47 -8.79 5.88
C ASN A 134 -18.29 -7.51 6.06
N ASN A 135 -17.66 -6.42 6.52
CA ASN A 135 -18.25 -5.09 6.63
C ASN A 135 -17.14 -4.06 6.44
N ALA A 136 -16.90 -3.67 5.22
CA ALA A 136 -15.76 -2.86 4.87
C ALA A 136 -16.16 -1.64 4.04
N VAL A 137 -15.32 -0.61 4.07
CA VAL A 137 -15.30 0.46 3.08
C VAL A 137 -14.16 0.16 2.11
N MET A 138 -14.48 0.08 0.84
CA MET A 138 -13.52 -0.22 -0.22
C MET A 138 -13.38 0.95 -1.17
N ASP A 139 -12.13 1.29 -1.48
CA ASP A 139 -11.80 2.34 -2.43
C ASP A 139 -11.50 1.72 -3.81
N PHE A 140 -12.22 2.22 -4.81
CA PHE A 140 -12.04 1.85 -6.21
C PHE A 140 -11.42 3.01 -6.97
N ARG A 141 -10.38 2.71 -7.74
CA ARG A 141 -9.70 3.63 -8.65
C ARG A 141 -9.31 2.84 -9.89
N PRO A 142 -9.60 3.35 -11.10
CA PRO A 142 -9.20 2.74 -12.35
C PRO A 142 -7.69 2.71 -12.53
#